data_4dcf52241c6ee6b61de4fdf21e008fd8
#
_entry.id   4dcf52241c6ee6b61de4fdf21e008fd8
#
_cell.length_a   1.000
_cell.length_b   1.000
_cell.length_c   1.000
_cell.angle_alpha   90.00
_cell.angle_beta   90.00
_cell.angle_gamma   90.00
#
_symmetry.space_group_name_H-M   'P 1'
#
loop_
_entity.id
_entity.type
_entity.pdbx_description
1 polymer ?
#
loop_
_entity_poly.entity_id
_entity_poly.type
_entity_poly.pdbx_seq_one_letter_code
_entity_poly.pdbx_strand_id
1 'polypeptide(L)'
;MEAYTSFAYVYDTFMDNVPYGEWARHIREKLCEHGVTDGIVLDLGCGTGTMTERLAGYGYDMIGVDNSEEMLELAMEKKTESGYDILYLLQDMRGFELYGTVRAVVSVCDSVNYITEPDELEEVFRLVNNYLDPKGIFLFDFNTVHKYRDVIGDSTIAEDRGVCSFIWDNRYYEKEQINEYDLTLFIAEDFNPMENAYVSERTADSEDALLSEEGAGDLEDTMFSEEEGGENGSLYRRYTETHYQRGYTLAEIQELLERAGLVFIEAYDADTKETPNDTSKRICVIARENGK
;
A
#
# COMPACT_ATOMS: atom_id res chain seq x y z
N MET A 1 -11.26 -9.02 15.22
CA MET A 1 -12.00 -8.17 14.26
C MET A 1 -11.14 -8.14 13.03
N GLU A 2 -11.68 -8.30 11.87
CA GLU A 2 -10.91 -8.23 10.62
C GLU A 2 -10.46 -6.78 10.41
N ALA A 3 -9.24 -6.59 9.92
CA ALA A 3 -8.72 -5.29 9.55
C ALA A 3 -9.33 -4.84 8.20
N TYR A 4 -9.37 -3.53 7.96
CA TYR A 4 -9.88 -2.96 6.71
C TYR A 4 -11.34 -3.28 6.38
N THR A 5 -12.23 -3.23 7.35
CA THR A 5 -13.67 -3.28 7.15
C THR A 5 -14.22 -1.87 6.88
N SER A 6 -14.44 -1.10 7.93
CA SER A 6 -14.93 0.28 7.79
C SER A 6 -13.85 1.27 7.30
N PHE A 7 -12.57 0.97 7.57
CA PHE A 7 -11.45 1.79 7.12
C PHE A 7 -11.29 1.75 5.58
N ALA A 8 -11.64 0.64 4.94
CA ALA A 8 -11.59 0.53 3.48
C ALA A 8 -12.29 1.71 2.79
N TYR A 9 -13.47 2.09 3.24
CA TYR A 9 -14.28 3.15 2.63
C TYR A 9 -13.64 4.55 2.64
N VAL A 10 -12.76 4.82 3.59
CA VAL A 10 -12.07 6.11 3.73
C VAL A 10 -10.57 6.01 3.45
N TYR A 11 -10.09 4.81 3.13
CA TYR A 11 -8.67 4.52 2.92
C TYR A 11 -8.05 5.44 1.86
N ASP A 12 -8.64 5.51 0.68
CA ASP A 12 -8.11 6.33 -0.41
C ASP A 12 -8.12 7.83 -0.07
N THR A 13 -9.09 8.30 0.72
CA THR A 13 -9.14 9.69 1.20
C THR A 13 -7.97 10.02 2.11
N PHE A 14 -7.55 9.11 2.99
CA PHE A 14 -6.40 9.32 3.87
C PHE A 14 -5.06 8.99 3.20
N MET A 15 -5.08 8.28 2.08
CA MET A 15 -3.89 7.93 1.29
C MET A 15 -3.65 8.87 0.10
N ASP A 16 -4.35 9.99 0.00
CA ASP A 16 -4.24 10.96 -1.10
C ASP A 16 -2.86 11.65 -1.19
N ASN A 17 -2.12 11.69 -0.07
CA ASN A 17 -0.77 12.21 0.01
C ASN A 17 0.32 11.16 -0.37
N VAL A 18 -0.06 9.91 -0.65
CA VAL A 18 0.87 8.88 -1.09
C VAL A 18 1.15 9.04 -2.59
N PRO A 19 2.41 9.18 -3.00
CA PRO A 19 2.75 9.41 -4.40
C PRO A 19 2.68 8.10 -5.22
N TYR A 20 1.50 7.52 -5.33
CA TYR A 20 1.28 6.26 -6.04
C TYR A 20 1.78 6.28 -7.49
N GLY A 21 1.66 7.41 -8.19
CA GLY A 21 2.16 7.58 -9.55
C GLY A 21 3.67 7.42 -9.64
N GLU A 22 4.41 8.04 -8.72
CA GLU A 22 5.87 7.90 -8.64
C GLU A 22 6.29 6.48 -8.25
N TRP A 23 5.59 5.88 -7.29
CA TRP A 23 5.86 4.51 -6.87
C TRP A 23 5.62 3.51 -8.00
N ALA A 24 4.48 3.61 -8.71
CA ALA A 24 4.18 2.73 -9.84
C ALA A 24 5.21 2.86 -10.97
N ARG A 25 5.64 4.09 -11.28
CA ARG A 25 6.72 4.35 -12.25
C ARG A 25 8.02 3.67 -11.81
N HIS A 26 8.42 3.86 -10.56
CA HIS A 26 9.64 3.26 -10.02
C HIS A 26 9.57 1.72 -10.00
N ILE A 27 8.43 1.15 -9.58
CA ILE A 27 8.22 -0.31 -9.64
C ILE A 27 8.36 -0.82 -11.07
N ARG A 28 7.72 -0.14 -12.05
CA ARG A 28 7.86 -0.49 -13.46
C ARG A 28 9.32 -0.43 -13.94
N GLU A 29 10.06 0.61 -13.58
CA GLU A 29 11.48 0.74 -13.92
C GLU A 29 12.28 -0.45 -13.37
N LYS A 30 12.08 -0.79 -12.10
CA LYS A 30 12.73 -1.95 -11.46
C LYS A 30 12.35 -3.27 -12.11
N LEU A 31 11.09 -3.50 -12.41
CA LEU A 31 10.65 -4.68 -13.14
C LEU A 31 11.32 -4.78 -14.52
N CYS A 32 11.37 -3.66 -15.28
CA CYS A 32 12.03 -3.60 -16.59
C CYS A 32 13.56 -3.87 -16.49
N GLU A 33 14.25 -3.33 -15.48
CA GLU A 33 15.68 -3.58 -15.21
C GLU A 33 15.97 -5.08 -15.04
N HIS A 34 15.00 -5.82 -14.49
CA HIS A 34 15.10 -7.27 -14.30
C HIS A 34 14.44 -8.10 -15.42
N GLY A 35 14.06 -7.46 -16.54
CA GLY A 35 13.55 -8.12 -17.74
C GLY A 35 12.06 -8.46 -17.71
N VAL A 36 11.29 -7.88 -16.79
CA VAL A 36 9.83 -7.98 -16.73
C VAL A 36 9.23 -6.73 -17.38
N THR A 37 8.99 -6.79 -18.69
CA THR A 37 8.46 -5.68 -19.50
C THR A 37 6.99 -5.84 -19.85
N ASP A 38 6.43 -7.02 -19.66
CA ASP A 38 5.07 -7.43 -19.99
C ASP A 38 4.69 -8.69 -19.22
N GLY A 39 3.47 -9.19 -19.47
CA GLY A 39 2.94 -10.43 -18.92
C GLY A 39 2.24 -10.26 -17.59
N ILE A 40 1.96 -11.38 -16.93
CA ILE A 40 1.16 -11.40 -15.70
C ILE A 40 1.98 -10.91 -14.51
N VAL A 41 1.45 -9.95 -13.78
CA VAL A 41 1.98 -9.45 -12.50
C VAL A 41 0.92 -9.60 -11.41
N LEU A 42 1.31 -10.21 -10.30
CA LEU A 42 0.48 -10.33 -9.11
C LEU A 42 0.75 -9.14 -8.18
N ASP A 43 -0.30 -8.45 -7.75
CA ASP A 43 -0.29 -7.49 -6.65
C ASP A 43 -0.85 -8.20 -5.40
N LEU A 44 0.02 -8.49 -4.44
CA LEU A 44 -0.27 -9.30 -3.25
C LEU A 44 -0.48 -8.40 -2.03
N GLY A 45 -1.72 -8.32 -1.55
CA GLY A 45 -2.21 -7.30 -0.63
C GLY A 45 -2.58 -6.02 -1.40
N CYS A 46 -3.40 -6.16 -2.45
CA CYS A 46 -3.67 -5.09 -3.41
C CYS A 46 -4.59 -3.97 -2.87
N GLY A 47 -5.27 -4.20 -1.73
CA GLY A 47 -6.19 -3.25 -1.11
C GLY A 47 -7.26 -2.77 -2.08
N THR A 48 -7.47 -1.47 -2.16
CA THR A 48 -8.43 -0.82 -3.07
C THR A 48 -8.00 -0.82 -4.55
N GLY A 49 -6.90 -1.51 -4.90
CA GLY A 49 -6.44 -1.69 -6.28
C GLY A 49 -5.72 -0.50 -6.90
N THR A 50 -5.43 0.57 -6.15
CA THR A 50 -4.81 1.78 -6.71
C THR A 50 -3.47 1.49 -7.39
N MET A 51 -2.59 0.68 -6.78
CA MET A 51 -1.33 0.27 -7.41
C MET A 51 -1.57 -0.68 -8.59
N THR A 52 -2.49 -1.63 -8.43
CA THR A 52 -2.87 -2.60 -9.47
C THR A 52 -3.32 -1.90 -10.75
N GLU A 53 -4.22 -0.90 -10.64
CA GLU A 53 -4.72 -0.10 -11.77
C GLU A 53 -3.58 0.66 -12.50
N ARG A 54 -2.66 1.26 -11.73
CA ARG A 54 -1.52 1.97 -12.31
C ARG A 54 -0.57 1.06 -13.06
N LEU A 55 -0.34 -0.15 -12.54
CA LEU A 55 0.49 -1.15 -13.23
C LEU A 55 -0.22 -1.72 -14.48
N ALA A 56 -1.55 -1.92 -14.43
CA ALA A 56 -2.35 -2.25 -15.61
C ALA A 56 -2.23 -1.17 -16.70
N GLY A 57 -2.23 0.11 -16.30
CA GLY A 57 -2.01 1.24 -17.20
C GLY A 57 -0.66 1.23 -17.92
N TYR A 58 0.35 0.55 -17.36
CA TYR A 58 1.64 0.32 -18.04
C TYR A 58 1.64 -0.90 -18.97
N GLY A 59 0.53 -1.64 -19.05
CA GLY A 59 0.34 -2.77 -19.98
C GLY A 59 0.68 -4.13 -19.38
N TYR A 60 0.78 -4.26 -18.05
CA TYR A 60 0.84 -5.55 -17.39
C TYR A 60 -0.55 -6.20 -17.30
N ASP A 61 -0.60 -7.53 -17.40
CA ASP A 61 -1.79 -8.32 -17.11
C ASP A 61 -1.87 -8.50 -15.58
N MET A 62 -2.78 -7.78 -14.91
CA MET A 62 -2.78 -7.71 -13.46
C MET A 62 -3.69 -8.73 -12.80
N ILE A 63 -3.18 -9.35 -11.72
CA ILE A 63 -3.96 -10.09 -10.74
C ILE A 63 -3.78 -9.37 -9.40
N GLY A 64 -4.89 -8.99 -8.74
CA GLY A 64 -4.89 -8.45 -7.39
C GLY A 64 -5.39 -9.49 -6.39
N VAL A 65 -4.70 -9.68 -5.29
CA VAL A 65 -5.10 -10.55 -4.18
C VAL A 65 -5.17 -9.72 -2.91
N ASP A 66 -6.30 -9.77 -2.21
CA ASP A 66 -6.48 -9.20 -0.89
C ASP A 66 -7.40 -10.08 -0.05
N ASN A 67 -7.33 -10.00 1.27
CA ASN A 67 -8.18 -10.74 2.18
C ASN A 67 -9.38 -9.93 2.71
N SER A 68 -9.49 -8.65 2.39
CA SER A 68 -10.64 -7.80 2.72
C SER A 68 -11.62 -7.76 1.55
N GLU A 69 -12.86 -8.16 1.79
CA GLU A 69 -13.96 -8.08 0.84
C GLU A 69 -14.25 -6.61 0.50
N GLU A 70 -14.25 -5.73 1.51
CA GLU A 70 -14.55 -4.30 1.36
C GLU A 70 -13.49 -3.58 0.52
N MET A 71 -12.21 -3.93 0.69
CA MET A 71 -11.14 -3.42 -0.18
C MET A 71 -11.34 -3.84 -1.62
N LEU A 72 -11.67 -5.11 -1.85
CA LEU A 72 -11.88 -5.62 -3.20
C LEU A 72 -13.16 -5.10 -3.86
N GLU A 73 -14.20 -4.76 -3.09
CA GLU A 73 -15.38 -4.07 -3.64
C GLU A 73 -14.96 -2.76 -4.31
N LEU A 74 -14.16 -1.92 -3.62
CA LEU A 74 -13.64 -0.66 -4.16
C LEU A 74 -12.70 -0.88 -5.36
N ALA A 75 -11.85 -1.91 -5.29
CA ALA A 75 -10.98 -2.28 -6.41
C ALA A 75 -11.78 -2.68 -7.66
N MET A 76 -12.88 -3.41 -7.50
CA MET A 76 -13.76 -3.80 -8.60
C MET A 76 -14.55 -2.62 -9.19
N GLU A 77 -14.91 -1.63 -8.35
CA GLU A 77 -15.52 -0.39 -8.82
C GLU A 77 -14.53 0.38 -9.70
N LYS A 78 -13.29 0.60 -9.23
CA LYS A 78 -12.21 1.22 -10.01
C LYS A 78 -11.95 0.50 -11.34
N LYS A 79 -11.86 -0.84 -11.32
CA LYS A 79 -11.74 -1.65 -12.53
C LYS A 79 -12.88 -1.38 -13.52
N THR A 80 -14.12 -1.24 -13.03
CA THR A 80 -15.28 -1.00 -13.89
C THR A 80 -15.17 0.37 -14.59
N GLU A 81 -14.60 1.34 -13.94
CA GLU A 81 -14.45 2.70 -14.45
C GLU A 81 -13.25 2.83 -15.38
N SER A 82 -12.10 2.26 -15.03
CA SER A 82 -10.89 2.26 -15.85
C SER A 82 -11.02 1.39 -17.10
N GLY A 83 -11.82 0.32 -17.01
CA GLY A 83 -12.02 -0.66 -18.07
C GLY A 83 -10.84 -1.60 -18.28
N TYR A 84 -9.84 -1.62 -17.39
CA TYR A 84 -8.74 -2.59 -17.44
C TYR A 84 -9.24 -4.00 -17.11
N ASP A 85 -8.66 -5.01 -17.77
CA ASP A 85 -8.98 -6.42 -17.51
C ASP A 85 -8.13 -6.97 -16.36
N ILE A 86 -8.48 -6.61 -15.12
CA ILE A 86 -7.79 -7.01 -13.90
C ILE A 86 -8.56 -8.16 -13.24
N LEU A 87 -7.88 -9.19 -12.78
CA LEU A 87 -8.48 -10.28 -11.99
C LEU A 87 -8.27 -10.03 -10.51
N TYR A 88 -9.33 -9.73 -9.76
CA TYR A 88 -9.28 -9.65 -8.30
C TYR A 88 -9.73 -10.94 -7.64
N LEU A 89 -8.99 -11.39 -6.61
CA LEU A 89 -9.23 -12.63 -5.87
C LEU A 89 -9.25 -12.36 -4.36
N LEU A 90 -10.35 -12.73 -3.71
CA LEU A 90 -10.46 -12.68 -2.25
C LEU A 90 -9.73 -13.89 -1.65
N GLN A 91 -8.48 -13.69 -1.23
CA GLN A 91 -7.62 -14.72 -0.68
C GLN A 91 -6.64 -14.13 0.35
N ASP A 92 -6.28 -14.93 1.34
CA ASP A 92 -5.22 -14.60 2.29
C ASP A 92 -3.85 -14.88 1.64
N MET A 93 -2.89 -13.97 1.77
CA MET A 93 -1.55 -14.14 1.21
C MET A 93 -0.80 -15.34 1.80
N ARG A 94 -1.20 -15.85 2.98
CA ARG A 94 -0.64 -17.05 3.62
C ARG A 94 -1.07 -18.36 2.94
N GLY A 95 -2.02 -18.32 2.03
CA GLY A 95 -2.59 -19.51 1.40
C GLY A 95 -3.17 -19.26 -0.01
N PHE A 96 -2.70 -18.24 -0.71
CA PHE A 96 -3.22 -17.92 -2.03
C PHE A 96 -2.88 -18.99 -3.08
N GLU A 97 -3.79 -19.16 -4.03
CA GLU A 97 -3.65 -20.09 -5.13
C GLU A 97 -3.87 -19.40 -6.48
N LEU A 98 -3.00 -19.68 -7.44
CA LEU A 98 -3.13 -19.21 -8.82
C LEU A 98 -3.19 -20.39 -9.78
N TYR A 99 -3.83 -20.21 -10.95
CA TYR A 99 -3.92 -21.24 -11.98
C TYR A 99 -2.61 -21.47 -12.75
N GLY A 100 -1.65 -20.56 -12.62
CA GLY A 100 -0.37 -20.61 -13.32
C GLY A 100 0.67 -19.76 -12.63
N THR A 101 1.81 -19.59 -13.30
CA THR A 101 2.88 -18.75 -12.81
C THR A 101 2.78 -17.33 -13.35
N VAL A 102 3.46 -16.39 -12.67
CA VAL A 102 3.48 -14.95 -12.98
C VAL A 102 4.91 -14.46 -13.19
N ARG A 103 5.09 -13.43 -14.02
CA ARG A 103 6.40 -12.82 -14.30
C ARG A 103 6.98 -12.10 -13.10
N ALA A 104 6.10 -11.46 -12.33
CA ALA A 104 6.48 -10.80 -11.10
C ALA A 104 5.36 -10.86 -10.05
N VAL A 105 5.76 -10.71 -8.79
CA VAL A 105 4.88 -10.41 -7.68
C VAL A 105 5.32 -9.06 -7.12
N VAL A 106 4.37 -8.17 -6.87
CA VAL A 106 4.57 -6.93 -6.12
C VAL A 106 3.74 -6.99 -4.84
N SER A 107 4.24 -6.41 -3.74
CA SER A 107 3.50 -6.30 -2.49
C SER A 107 3.97 -5.04 -1.78
N VAL A 108 3.21 -3.98 -1.84
CA VAL A 108 3.61 -2.65 -1.39
C VAL A 108 2.65 -2.10 -0.33
N CYS A 109 2.97 -0.93 0.21
CA CYS A 109 2.23 -0.32 1.31
C CYS A 109 2.22 -1.18 2.57
N ASP A 110 3.40 -1.73 2.93
CA ASP A 110 3.64 -2.52 4.15
C ASP A 110 2.70 -3.72 4.36
N SER A 111 2.11 -4.26 3.28
CA SER A 111 1.20 -5.41 3.37
C SER A 111 1.83 -6.61 4.07
N VAL A 112 3.13 -6.86 3.85
CA VAL A 112 3.86 -7.97 4.50
C VAL A 112 4.01 -7.80 6.01
N ASN A 113 3.90 -6.58 6.54
CA ASN A 113 3.99 -6.34 7.99
C ASN A 113 2.77 -6.86 8.76
N TYR A 114 1.64 -7.11 8.07
CA TYR A 114 0.46 -7.73 8.66
C TYR A 114 0.65 -9.22 8.96
N ILE A 115 1.71 -9.83 8.42
CA ILE A 115 2.12 -11.19 8.80
C ILE A 115 3.03 -11.07 10.03
N THR A 116 2.46 -11.27 11.20
CA THR A 116 3.14 -11.03 12.48
C THR A 116 4.04 -12.19 12.92
N GLU A 117 3.83 -13.40 12.39
CA GLU A 117 4.64 -14.57 12.68
C GLU A 117 5.67 -14.81 11.58
N PRO A 118 6.99 -14.82 11.88
CA PRO A 118 8.03 -15.01 10.88
C PRO A 118 7.91 -16.31 10.06
N ASP A 119 7.45 -17.38 10.70
CA ASP A 119 7.26 -18.67 10.00
C ASP A 119 6.09 -18.60 8.99
N GLU A 120 5.05 -17.80 9.27
CA GLU A 120 3.97 -17.53 8.30
C GLU A 120 4.48 -16.67 7.14
N LEU A 121 5.34 -15.67 7.41
CA LEU A 121 5.94 -14.85 6.36
C LEU A 121 6.88 -15.68 5.46
N GLU A 122 7.61 -16.64 6.01
CA GLU A 122 8.38 -17.60 5.24
C GLU A 122 7.48 -18.40 4.29
N GLU A 123 6.30 -18.83 4.76
CA GLU A 123 5.35 -19.56 3.93
C GLU A 123 4.80 -18.68 2.80
N VAL A 124 4.48 -17.41 3.06
CA VAL A 124 4.12 -16.44 2.01
C VAL A 124 5.23 -16.36 0.96
N PHE A 125 6.49 -16.25 1.37
CA PHE A 125 7.62 -16.20 0.44
C PHE A 125 7.81 -17.50 -0.34
N ARG A 126 7.50 -18.67 0.25
CA ARG A 126 7.48 -19.95 -0.48
C ARG A 126 6.40 -20.01 -1.54
N LEU A 127 5.19 -19.53 -1.22
CA LEU A 127 4.10 -19.44 -2.18
C LEU A 127 4.46 -18.50 -3.33
N VAL A 128 5.03 -17.33 -3.02
CA VAL A 128 5.55 -16.41 -4.04
C VAL A 128 6.57 -17.12 -4.93
N ASN A 129 7.58 -17.79 -4.35
CA ASN A 129 8.57 -18.55 -5.11
C ASN A 129 7.91 -19.63 -5.98
N ASN A 130 6.89 -20.32 -5.45
CA ASN A 130 6.17 -21.37 -6.21
C ASN A 130 5.41 -20.81 -7.41
N TYR A 131 4.84 -19.62 -7.32
CA TYR A 131 4.05 -19.02 -8.41
C TYR A 131 4.85 -18.11 -9.33
N LEU A 132 6.09 -17.74 -9.02
CA LEU A 132 6.94 -17.01 -9.95
C LEU A 132 7.35 -17.89 -11.14
N ASP A 133 7.43 -17.31 -12.33
CA ASP A 133 8.09 -17.88 -13.49
C ASP A 133 9.57 -18.16 -13.19
N PRO A 134 10.25 -19.05 -13.96
CA PRO A 134 11.70 -19.16 -13.86
C PRO A 134 12.40 -17.81 -13.99
N LYS A 135 13.13 -17.41 -12.97
CA LYS A 135 13.79 -16.09 -12.80
C LYS A 135 12.80 -14.92 -12.62
N GLY A 136 11.55 -15.20 -12.30
CA GLY A 136 10.56 -14.18 -11.96
C GLY A 136 10.99 -13.33 -10.76
N ILE A 137 10.43 -12.14 -10.63
CA ILE A 137 10.82 -11.11 -9.67
C ILE A 137 9.77 -10.97 -8.59
N PHE A 138 10.21 -10.87 -7.34
CA PHE A 138 9.43 -10.43 -6.20
C PHE A 138 9.94 -9.09 -5.72
N LEU A 139 9.09 -8.06 -5.80
CA LEU A 139 9.35 -6.72 -5.30
C LEU A 139 8.35 -6.42 -4.19
N PHE A 140 8.83 -6.06 -3.01
CA PHE A 140 7.95 -5.70 -1.90
C PHE A 140 8.60 -4.65 -1.01
N ASP A 141 7.80 -3.99 -0.19
CA ASP A 141 8.29 -3.12 0.88
C ASP A 141 7.88 -3.63 2.26
N PHE A 142 8.57 -3.15 3.27
CA PHE A 142 8.21 -3.39 4.66
C PHE A 142 8.64 -2.23 5.55
N ASN A 143 7.86 -2.01 6.61
CA ASN A 143 8.19 -1.10 7.69
C ASN A 143 9.18 -1.76 8.65
N THR A 144 10.21 -1.02 9.01
CA THR A 144 11.27 -1.51 9.89
C THR A 144 10.90 -1.45 11.37
N VAL A 145 11.64 -2.18 12.19
CA VAL A 145 11.60 -2.04 13.66
C VAL A 145 11.81 -0.58 14.07
N HIS A 146 12.76 0.12 13.42
CA HIS A 146 13.02 1.54 13.69
C HIS A 146 11.79 2.42 13.49
N LYS A 147 11.03 2.19 12.41
CA LYS A 147 9.80 2.96 12.16
C LYS A 147 8.80 2.83 13.30
N TYR A 148 8.51 1.61 13.73
CA TYR A 148 7.51 1.37 14.76
C TYR A 148 8.01 1.76 16.16
N ARG A 149 9.25 1.40 16.53
CA ARG A 149 9.79 1.65 17.85
C ARG A 149 10.18 3.12 18.10
N ASP A 150 10.91 3.71 17.15
CA ASP A 150 11.60 4.98 17.39
C ASP A 150 10.90 6.17 16.74
N VAL A 151 10.12 5.96 15.66
CA VAL A 151 9.47 7.05 14.92
C VAL A 151 8.00 7.17 15.33
N ILE A 152 7.23 6.07 15.34
CA ILE A 152 5.83 6.07 15.76
C ILE A 152 5.74 5.94 17.27
N GLY A 153 6.32 4.87 17.83
CA GLY A 153 6.31 4.58 19.28
C GLY A 153 4.90 4.49 19.84
N ASP A 154 4.79 4.76 21.16
CA ASP A 154 3.50 4.91 21.82
C ASP A 154 3.00 6.34 21.60
N SER A 155 2.10 6.53 20.65
CA SER A 155 1.60 7.84 20.24
C SER A 155 0.15 7.81 19.82
N THR A 156 -0.51 8.96 19.90
CA THR A 156 -1.84 9.17 19.31
C THR A 156 -1.70 10.10 18.12
N ILE A 157 -2.18 9.66 16.96
CA ILE A 157 -2.22 10.43 15.72
C ILE A 157 -3.68 10.67 15.39
N ALA A 158 -4.02 11.88 15.00
CA ALA A 158 -5.38 12.21 14.56
C ALA A 158 -5.33 13.04 13.29
N GLU A 159 -6.28 12.78 12.42
CA GLU A 159 -6.44 13.53 11.17
C GLU A 159 -7.93 13.78 10.91
N ASP A 160 -8.23 14.97 10.42
CA ASP A 160 -9.59 15.39 10.07
C ASP A 160 -9.61 15.87 8.61
N ARG A 161 -10.48 15.26 7.81
CA ARG A 161 -10.73 15.59 6.41
C ARG A 161 -12.12 16.19 6.20
N GLY A 162 -12.80 16.62 7.27
CA GLY A 162 -14.15 17.16 7.24
C GLY A 162 -15.21 16.07 7.09
N VAL A 163 -15.24 15.34 5.99
CA VAL A 163 -16.20 14.25 5.75
C VAL A 163 -15.85 12.95 6.48
N CYS A 164 -14.59 12.78 6.85
CA CYS A 164 -14.14 11.68 7.68
C CYS A 164 -12.95 12.13 8.55
N SER A 165 -12.79 11.49 9.70
CA SER A 165 -11.65 11.72 10.58
C SER A 165 -11.27 10.44 11.30
N PHE A 166 -10.01 10.35 11.75
CA PHE A 166 -9.56 9.24 12.57
C PHE A 166 -8.79 9.69 13.81
N ILE A 167 -8.82 8.82 14.80
CA ILE A 167 -7.89 8.79 15.93
C ILE A 167 -7.20 7.43 15.90
N TRP A 168 -5.89 7.44 15.82
CA TRP A 168 -5.02 6.27 15.79
C TRP A 168 -4.22 6.26 17.08
N ASP A 169 -4.52 5.34 17.99
CA ASP A 169 -3.78 5.11 19.23
C ASP A 169 -2.80 3.97 19.02
N ASN A 170 -1.51 4.28 18.96
CA ASN A 170 -0.44 3.34 18.64
C ASN A 170 0.29 2.87 19.89
N ARG A 171 0.66 1.60 19.92
CA ARG A 171 1.49 0.97 20.95
C ARG A 171 2.50 0.02 20.33
N TYR A 172 3.74 0.10 20.76
CA TYR A 172 4.79 -0.80 20.29
C TYR A 172 5.26 -1.76 21.38
N TYR A 173 5.15 -3.06 21.13
CA TYR A 173 5.61 -4.13 22.01
C TYR A 173 7.00 -4.59 21.56
N GLU A 174 8.04 -4.08 22.26
CA GLU A 174 9.43 -4.24 21.85
C GLU A 174 9.90 -5.71 21.78
N LYS A 175 9.45 -6.56 22.71
CA LYS A 175 9.89 -7.97 22.78
C LYS A 175 9.34 -8.81 21.64
N GLU A 176 8.09 -8.55 21.29
CA GLU A 176 7.35 -9.21 20.23
C GLU A 176 7.60 -8.56 18.87
N GLN A 177 8.17 -7.35 18.86
CA GLN A 177 8.31 -6.48 17.67
C GLN A 177 6.96 -6.15 17.02
N ILE A 178 5.88 -6.16 17.80
CA ILE A 178 4.52 -5.90 17.33
C ILE A 178 4.15 -4.45 17.55
N ASN A 179 3.62 -3.86 16.52
CA ASN A 179 2.93 -2.57 16.53
C ASN A 179 1.43 -2.84 16.50
N GLU A 180 0.76 -2.50 17.60
CA GLU A 180 -0.71 -2.52 17.69
C GLU A 180 -1.21 -1.10 17.55
N TYR A 181 -2.26 -0.89 16.78
CA TYR A 181 -2.97 0.36 16.80
C TYR A 181 -4.48 0.18 16.78
N ASP A 182 -5.12 0.94 17.66
CA ASP A 182 -6.56 1.08 17.70
C ASP A 182 -6.95 2.28 16.85
N LEU A 183 -7.68 2.03 15.78
CA LEU A 183 -8.18 3.05 14.86
C LEU A 183 -9.64 3.34 15.18
N THR A 184 -9.93 4.57 15.62
CA THR A 184 -11.29 5.08 15.73
C THR A 184 -11.58 5.99 14.55
N LEU A 185 -12.58 5.64 13.76
CA LEU A 185 -13.02 6.36 12.57
C LEU A 185 -14.33 7.08 12.85
N PHE A 186 -14.49 8.28 12.32
CA PHE A 186 -15.74 9.00 12.23
C PHE A 186 -16.00 9.31 10.75
N ILE A 187 -17.08 8.79 10.20
CA ILE A 187 -17.42 8.89 8.78
C ILE A 187 -18.80 9.56 8.69
N ALA A 188 -18.93 10.64 7.92
CA ALA A 188 -20.19 11.31 7.69
C ALA A 188 -21.20 10.35 7.07
N GLU A 189 -22.49 10.46 7.47
CA GLU A 189 -23.52 9.53 6.97
C GLU A 189 -23.81 9.68 5.48
N ASP A 190 -23.48 10.83 4.90
CA ASP A 190 -23.60 11.14 3.47
C ASP A 190 -22.29 10.96 2.69
N PHE A 191 -21.26 10.38 3.32
CA PHE A 191 -19.97 10.11 2.66
C PHE A 191 -20.13 9.08 1.54
N ASN A 192 -19.60 9.42 0.35
CA ASN A 192 -19.49 8.52 -0.78
C ASN A 192 -18.02 8.30 -1.12
N PRO A 193 -17.47 7.06 -0.94
CA PRO A 193 -16.07 6.77 -1.20
C PRO A 193 -15.63 7.13 -2.63
N MET A 194 -16.49 6.88 -3.62
CA MET A 194 -16.15 7.07 -5.03
C MET A 194 -16.07 8.54 -5.43
N GLU A 195 -16.90 9.41 -4.89
CA GLU A 195 -16.84 10.84 -5.21
C GLU A 195 -15.55 11.50 -4.73
N ASN A 196 -14.99 11.03 -3.60
CA ASN A 196 -13.79 11.60 -3.01
C ASN A 196 -12.50 11.02 -3.61
N ALA A 197 -12.47 9.78 -4.07
CA ALA A 197 -11.32 9.18 -4.75
C ALA A 197 -10.95 9.93 -6.04
N TYR A 198 -11.96 10.42 -6.78
CA TYR A 198 -11.75 11.15 -8.05
C TYR A 198 -11.18 12.56 -7.90
N VAL A 199 -11.40 13.24 -6.79
CA VAL A 199 -10.90 14.59 -6.58
C VAL A 199 -9.38 14.55 -6.40
N SER A 200 -8.86 13.55 -5.68
CA SER A 200 -7.42 13.41 -5.42
C SER A 200 -6.62 13.01 -6.67
N GLU A 201 -7.16 12.14 -7.52
CA GLU A 201 -6.46 11.71 -8.76
C GLU A 201 -6.38 12.82 -9.82
N ARG A 202 -7.42 13.64 -9.97
CA ARG A 202 -7.43 14.77 -10.94
C ARG A 202 -6.45 15.87 -10.57
N THR A 203 -6.17 16.09 -9.28
CA THR A 203 -5.18 17.06 -8.82
C THR A 203 -3.75 16.54 -9.00
N ALA A 204 -3.50 15.25 -8.79
CA ALA A 204 -2.18 14.65 -8.98
C ALA A 204 -1.75 14.58 -10.45
N ASP A 205 -2.67 14.22 -11.38
CA ASP A 205 -2.38 14.16 -12.81
C ASP A 205 -2.24 15.55 -13.45
N SER A 206 -2.82 16.61 -12.85
CA SER A 206 -2.70 17.98 -13.34
C SER A 206 -1.39 18.65 -12.94
N GLU A 207 -0.71 18.23 -11.88
CA GLU A 207 0.61 18.73 -11.49
C GLU A 207 1.71 18.19 -12.41
N ASP A 208 1.63 16.96 -12.87
CA ASP A 208 2.59 16.39 -13.86
C ASP A 208 2.46 17.05 -15.25
N ALA A 209 1.31 17.64 -15.58
CA ALA A 209 1.09 18.37 -16.84
C ALA A 209 1.55 19.84 -16.81
N LEU A 210 1.73 20.42 -15.61
CA LEU A 210 2.06 21.85 -15.44
C LEU A 210 3.57 22.15 -15.32
N LEU A 211 4.44 21.15 -15.30
CA LEU A 211 5.89 21.34 -15.22
C LEU A 211 6.55 21.72 -16.57
N SER A 212 5.78 22.05 -17.60
CA SER A 212 6.29 22.41 -18.94
C SER A 212 6.13 23.87 -19.36
N GLU A 213 5.69 24.80 -18.50
CA GLU A 213 5.75 26.25 -18.88
C GLU A 213 6.13 27.12 -17.68
N GLU A 214 7.23 27.86 -17.86
CA GLU A 214 7.75 28.92 -16.98
C GLU A 214 6.77 30.11 -16.88
N GLY A 215 6.48 30.55 -15.66
CA GLY A 215 5.76 31.79 -15.43
C GLY A 215 5.62 32.15 -13.97
N ALA A 216 6.57 32.94 -13.44
CA ALA A 216 6.45 33.53 -12.13
C ALA A 216 5.28 34.52 -12.08
N GLY A 217 4.30 34.26 -11.23
CA GLY A 217 3.21 35.18 -10.93
C GLY A 217 3.00 35.25 -9.43
N ASP A 218 3.00 36.49 -8.91
CA ASP A 218 2.90 36.86 -7.50
C ASP A 218 1.68 36.23 -6.80
N LEU A 219 1.91 35.57 -5.67
CA LEU A 219 0.85 35.13 -4.76
C LEU A 219 0.35 36.33 -3.94
N GLU A 220 -0.75 36.93 -4.36
CA GLU A 220 -1.52 37.83 -3.52
C GLU A 220 -2.37 37.03 -2.52
N ASP A 221 -2.34 37.52 -1.28
CA ASP A 221 -3.12 37.11 -0.12
C ASP A 221 -4.59 36.79 -0.45
N THR A 222 -4.96 35.51 -0.39
CA THR A 222 -6.38 35.12 -0.32
C THR A 222 -6.82 35.16 1.14
N MET A 223 -7.57 36.21 1.46
CA MET A 223 -8.27 36.41 2.72
C MET A 223 -9.14 35.18 3.03
N PHE A 224 -9.03 34.70 4.26
CA PHE A 224 -9.99 33.77 4.87
C PHE A 224 -11.38 34.39 4.79
N SER A 225 -12.26 33.84 3.98
CA SER A 225 -13.69 34.08 4.09
C SER A 225 -14.18 33.25 5.26
N GLU A 226 -14.62 33.91 6.34
CA GLU A 226 -15.43 33.30 7.39
C GLU A 226 -16.75 32.84 6.72
N GLU A 227 -16.87 31.56 6.40
CA GLU A 227 -18.16 30.97 6.08
C GLU A 227 -18.99 30.96 7.36
N GLU A 228 -20.06 31.71 7.35
CA GLU A 228 -21.09 31.72 8.40
C GLU A 228 -21.61 30.29 8.58
N GLY A 229 -21.40 29.73 9.80
CA GLY A 229 -21.86 28.41 10.18
C GLY A 229 -23.36 28.26 10.02
N GLY A 230 -23.76 27.54 8.97
CA GLY A 230 -25.10 26.97 8.87
C GLY A 230 -25.22 25.86 9.92
N GLU A 231 -26.25 25.95 10.78
CA GLU A 231 -26.67 24.92 11.75
C GLU A 231 -27.21 23.66 11.02
N ASN A 232 -26.37 22.94 10.33
CA ASN A 232 -26.61 21.55 9.97
C ASN A 232 -25.37 20.75 10.40
N GLY A 233 -25.40 20.33 11.69
CA GLY A 233 -24.35 19.42 12.17
C GLY A 233 -24.42 18.13 11.37
N SER A 234 -23.37 17.85 10.60
CA SER A 234 -23.22 16.56 9.92
C SER A 234 -23.24 15.44 10.96
N LEU A 235 -24.00 14.38 10.68
CA LEU A 235 -24.02 13.20 11.52
C LEU A 235 -22.88 12.27 11.09
N TYR A 236 -22.12 11.79 12.07
CA TYR A 236 -21.01 10.86 11.85
C TYR A 236 -21.29 9.51 12.49
N ARG A 237 -20.95 8.45 11.79
CA ARG A 237 -20.89 7.11 12.36
C ARG A 237 -19.49 6.85 12.87
N ARG A 238 -19.42 6.26 14.07
CA ARG A 238 -18.16 5.87 14.69
C ARG A 238 -17.92 4.39 14.46
N TYR A 239 -16.71 4.05 13.98
CA TYR A 239 -16.22 2.70 13.82
C TYR A 239 -14.92 2.53 14.59
N THR A 240 -14.55 1.30 14.91
CA THR A 240 -13.28 0.99 15.57
C THR A 240 -12.71 -0.30 15.00
N GLU A 241 -11.42 -0.25 14.67
CA GLU A 241 -10.65 -1.41 14.21
C GLU A 241 -9.34 -1.49 14.98
N THR A 242 -8.84 -2.70 15.21
CA THR A 242 -7.52 -2.90 15.81
C THR A 242 -6.66 -3.61 14.78
N HIS A 243 -5.48 -3.07 14.53
CA HIS A 243 -4.52 -3.61 13.58
C HIS A 243 -3.26 -4.04 14.29
N TYR A 244 -2.67 -5.13 13.82
CA TYR A 244 -1.41 -5.67 14.30
C TYR A 244 -0.43 -5.79 13.15
N GLN A 245 0.74 -5.19 13.31
CA GLN A 245 1.82 -5.26 12.33
C GLN A 245 3.12 -5.63 13.05
N ARG A 246 4.00 -6.38 12.39
CA ARG A 246 5.32 -6.68 12.90
C ARG A 246 6.36 -5.84 12.22
N GLY A 247 7.25 -5.22 13.00
CA GLY A 247 8.47 -4.61 12.49
C GLY A 247 9.51 -5.68 12.15
N TYR A 248 10.07 -5.61 10.94
CA TYR A 248 11.13 -6.51 10.51
C TYR A 248 12.46 -5.76 10.35
N THR A 249 13.56 -6.50 10.49
CA THR A 249 14.87 -6.04 10.08
C THR A 249 15.20 -6.57 8.68
N LEU A 250 16.07 -5.88 7.94
CA LEU A 250 16.50 -6.37 6.63
C LEU A 250 17.18 -7.73 6.72
N ALA A 251 17.92 -7.99 7.81
CA ALA A 251 18.58 -9.27 8.03
C ALA A 251 17.58 -10.43 8.21
N GLU A 252 16.50 -10.22 8.99
CA GLU A 252 15.42 -11.21 9.14
C GLU A 252 14.76 -11.49 7.77
N ILE A 253 14.43 -10.44 7.01
CA ILE A 253 13.83 -10.58 5.67
C ILE A 253 14.76 -11.39 4.73
N GLN A 254 16.07 -11.10 4.72
CA GLN A 254 17.03 -11.86 3.90
C GLN A 254 17.08 -13.33 4.28
N GLU A 255 17.08 -13.66 5.58
CA GLU A 255 17.05 -15.03 6.06
C GLU A 255 15.77 -15.76 5.63
N LEU A 256 14.60 -15.11 5.76
CA LEU A 256 13.31 -15.69 5.36
C LEU A 256 13.24 -15.93 3.85
N LEU A 257 13.76 -15.01 3.03
CA LEU A 257 13.86 -15.18 1.57
C LEU A 257 14.72 -16.39 1.21
N GLU A 258 15.89 -16.52 1.83
CA GLU A 258 16.81 -17.66 1.60
C GLU A 258 16.13 -18.98 1.98
N ARG A 259 15.48 -19.05 3.14
CA ARG A 259 14.75 -20.25 3.61
C ARG A 259 13.57 -20.61 2.69
N ALA A 260 12.93 -19.61 2.09
CA ALA A 260 11.86 -19.79 1.09
C ALA A 260 12.40 -20.16 -0.31
N GLY A 261 13.72 -20.17 -0.52
CA GLY A 261 14.35 -20.50 -1.81
C GLY A 261 14.40 -19.34 -2.80
N LEU A 262 14.12 -18.10 -2.36
CA LEU A 262 14.29 -16.89 -3.15
C LEU A 262 15.70 -16.35 -3.02
N VAL A 263 16.24 -15.77 -4.10
CA VAL A 263 17.54 -15.09 -4.08
C VAL A 263 17.33 -13.60 -3.86
N PHE A 264 17.86 -13.08 -2.76
CA PHE A 264 17.93 -11.64 -2.53
C PHE A 264 18.81 -10.98 -3.60
N ILE A 265 18.32 -9.93 -4.25
CA ILE A 265 19.03 -9.18 -5.29
C ILE A 265 19.52 -7.84 -4.75
N GLU A 266 18.60 -7.00 -4.31
CA GLU A 266 18.92 -5.69 -3.77
C GLU A 266 17.86 -5.23 -2.76
N ALA A 267 18.23 -4.24 -1.96
CA ALA A 267 17.31 -3.48 -1.14
C ALA A 267 17.68 -2.00 -1.16
N TYR A 268 16.68 -1.14 -1.04
CA TYR A 268 16.84 0.30 -0.97
C TYR A 268 15.85 0.92 0.01
N ASP A 269 16.24 2.01 0.63
CA ASP A 269 15.36 2.84 1.45
C ASP A 269 14.22 3.41 0.56
N ALA A 270 12.98 3.25 1.00
CA ALA A 270 11.82 3.62 0.19
C ALA A 270 11.71 5.13 -0.05
N ASP A 271 12.22 5.95 0.87
CA ASP A 271 12.15 7.41 0.78
C ASP A 271 13.32 7.97 -0.04
N THR A 272 14.56 7.54 0.29
CA THR A 272 15.79 8.12 -0.30
C THR A 272 16.26 7.41 -1.56
N LYS A 273 15.81 6.17 -1.81
CA LYS A 273 16.29 5.26 -2.87
C LYS A 273 17.76 4.84 -2.71
N GLU A 274 18.39 5.17 -1.60
CA GLU A 274 19.77 4.79 -1.29
C GLU A 274 19.83 3.44 -0.56
N THR A 275 21.07 2.97 -0.30
CA THR A 275 21.28 1.75 0.49
C THR A 275 20.66 1.89 1.88
N PRO A 276 19.85 0.93 2.36
CA PRO A 276 19.21 1.00 3.66
C PRO A 276 20.21 1.09 4.80
N ASN A 277 19.82 1.77 5.86
CA ASN A 277 20.62 1.90 7.08
C ASN A 277 19.73 1.79 8.33
N ASP A 278 20.32 1.91 9.53
CA ASP A 278 19.63 1.72 10.81
C ASP A 278 18.49 2.74 11.07
N THR A 279 18.42 3.82 10.29
CA THR A 279 17.36 4.84 10.37
C THR A 279 16.35 4.78 9.23
N SER A 280 16.47 3.83 8.34
CA SER A 280 15.49 3.59 7.28
C SER A 280 14.16 3.17 7.89
N LYS A 281 13.10 3.91 7.56
CA LYS A 281 11.75 3.66 8.09
C LYS A 281 11.02 2.57 7.32
N ARG A 282 11.20 2.56 6.01
CA ARG A 282 10.63 1.60 5.07
C ARG A 282 11.70 1.17 4.09
N ILE A 283 11.77 -0.12 3.83
CA ILE A 283 12.77 -0.71 2.94
C ILE A 283 12.02 -1.46 1.84
N CYS A 284 12.38 -1.17 0.58
CA CYS A 284 11.99 -1.96 -0.58
C CYS A 284 13.02 -3.06 -0.82
N VAL A 285 12.54 -4.24 -1.18
CA VAL A 285 13.37 -5.42 -1.45
C VAL A 285 13.03 -5.99 -2.82
N ILE A 286 14.05 -6.39 -3.55
CA ILE A 286 13.91 -7.16 -4.78
C ILE A 286 14.56 -8.52 -4.57
N ALA A 287 13.78 -9.58 -4.82
CA ALA A 287 14.23 -10.96 -4.80
C ALA A 287 13.84 -11.65 -6.12
N ARG A 288 14.46 -12.79 -6.37
CA ARG A 288 14.27 -13.55 -7.62
C ARG A 288 14.03 -15.01 -7.32
N GLU A 289 13.15 -15.61 -8.11
CA GLU A 289 12.97 -17.06 -8.16
C GLU A 289 14.30 -17.75 -8.52
N ASN A 290 14.56 -18.87 -7.86
CA ASN A 290 15.76 -19.67 -8.10
C ASN A 290 15.43 -21.16 -7.99
N GLY A 291 15.66 -21.89 -9.06
CA GLY A 291 15.60 -23.36 -9.03
C GLY A 291 14.53 -24.01 -9.89
N LYS A 292 13.79 -23.25 -10.69
CA LYS A 292 12.87 -23.81 -11.73
C LYS A 292 13.55 -23.91 -13.08
#